data_d07923df2d43033d6b5aca3047033a4e
#
_entry.id   d07923df2d43033d6b5aca3047033a4e
#
_cell.length_a   1.000
_cell.length_b   1.000
_cell.length_c   1.000
_cell.angle_alpha   90.00
_cell.angle_beta   90.00
_cell.angle_gamma   90.00
#
_symmetry.space_group_name_H-M   'P 1'
#
loop_
_entity.id
_entity.type
_entity.pdbx_description
1 polymer ?
#
loop_
_entity_poly.entity_id
_entity_poly.type
_entity_poly.pdbx_seq_one_letter_code
_entity_poly.pdbx_strand_id
1 'polypeptide(L)'
;FRTAFGALIIQKRRKLSDRAVIREIRESSSLQYFLGRERFSREALIKPSALAGFRKCLTVDYLMEANECILLDVDRVINGQETKKENGNAVSADIPFRDIENLGTEILDVACSPSNIKYHQDYLLLNEAREKLEVMIDYFCMGFHMSDKPRTYRKIARNEYLAYVKSRKCTKEKLRAAIRKQLGYIRRDLGYLENYMEEGYALPKDYIDCYLTIWKLYRQQKYMYDNRICNVENRIVSISQPYPPANVGEKEETPVEAGAGYCVSIDEKGRARLEKISVDPYNENGVFKDVMNRYKE
;
A
#
# COMPACT_ATOMS: atom_id res chain seq x y z
N PHE A 1 -13.70 11.12 11.50
CA PHE A 1 -12.87 11.17 10.29
C PHE A 1 -11.71 12.17 10.44
N ARG A 2 -11.99 13.49 10.61
CA ARG A 2 -10.99 14.58 10.67
C ARG A 2 -9.81 14.30 11.61
N THR A 3 -10.07 13.82 12.83
CA THR A 3 -9.03 13.55 13.82
C THR A 3 -8.08 12.43 13.37
N ALA A 4 -8.62 11.34 12.81
CA ALA A 4 -7.83 10.19 12.38
C ALA A 4 -7.05 10.51 11.09
N PHE A 5 -7.69 11.15 10.11
CA PHE A 5 -7.06 11.54 8.86
C PHE A 5 -5.98 12.60 9.09
N GLY A 6 -6.28 13.63 9.89
CA GLY A 6 -5.29 14.64 10.27
C GLY A 6 -4.10 14.08 11.04
N ALA A 7 -4.31 13.07 11.91
CA ALA A 7 -3.21 12.38 12.59
C ALA A 7 -2.31 11.63 11.60
N LEU A 8 -2.85 11.03 10.53
CA LEU A 8 -2.07 10.41 9.48
C LEU A 8 -1.24 11.44 8.68
N ILE A 9 -1.81 12.61 8.39
CA ILE A 9 -1.08 13.71 7.74
C ILE A 9 0.12 14.15 8.60
N ILE A 10 -0.12 14.40 9.90
CA ILE A 10 0.95 14.77 10.84
C ILE A 10 2.02 13.68 10.90
N GLN A 11 1.60 12.42 10.98
CA GLN A 11 2.49 11.28 11.03
C GLN A 11 3.42 11.22 9.81
N LYS A 12 2.87 11.34 8.62
CA LYS A 12 3.63 11.31 7.37
C LYS A 12 4.57 12.51 7.24
N ARG A 13 4.07 13.71 7.50
CA ARG A 13 4.87 14.93 7.42
C ARG A 13 6.07 14.94 8.37
N ARG A 14 5.90 14.39 9.59
CA ARG A 14 6.94 14.35 10.63
C ARG A 14 7.70 13.02 10.71
N LYS A 15 7.36 12.05 9.85
CA LYS A 15 7.97 10.71 9.78
C LYS A 15 7.92 9.96 11.15
N LEU A 16 6.78 10.05 11.84
CA LEU A 16 6.60 9.48 13.16
C LEU A 16 6.00 8.08 13.12
N SER A 17 6.24 7.29 14.17
CA SER A 17 5.50 6.05 14.41
C SER A 17 4.10 6.33 14.97
N ASP A 18 3.18 5.34 14.93
CA ASP A 18 1.81 5.47 15.46
C ASP A 18 1.77 5.92 16.92
N ARG A 19 2.68 5.40 17.74
CA ARG A 19 2.77 5.79 19.15
C ARG A 19 3.36 7.19 19.33
N ALA A 20 4.33 7.55 18.50
CA ALA A 20 4.99 8.84 18.56
C ALA A 20 4.06 9.98 18.16
N VAL A 21 3.29 9.82 17.06
CA VAL A 21 2.34 10.85 16.61
C VAL A 21 1.26 11.13 17.64
N ILE A 22 0.75 10.09 18.32
CA ILE A 22 -0.28 10.26 19.36
C ILE A 22 0.29 11.00 20.58
N ARG A 23 1.52 10.70 20.99
CA ARG A 23 2.21 11.41 22.05
C ARG A 23 2.38 12.89 21.70
N GLU A 24 2.85 13.18 20.50
CA GLU A 24 3.08 14.54 20.03
C GLU A 24 1.78 15.35 19.90
N ILE A 25 0.70 14.75 19.40
CA ILE A 25 -0.62 15.37 19.41
C ILE A 25 -1.09 15.68 20.82
N ARG A 26 -0.89 14.79 21.77
CA ARG A 26 -1.27 14.98 23.17
C ARG A 26 -0.53 16.15 23.83
N GLU A 27 0.70 16.41 23.40
CA GLU A 27 1.58 17.44 23.99
C GLU A 27 1.49 18.80 23.29
N SER A 28 0.89 18.86 22.09
CA SER A 28 0.85 20.07 21.27
C SER A 28 -0.58 20.62 21.08
N SER A 29 -0.81 21.82 21.58
CA SER A 29 -2.08 22.54 21.40
C SER A 29 -2.36 22.88 19.94
N SER A 30 -1.33 23.25 19.18
CA SER A 30 -1.47 23.57 17.75
C SER A 30 -1.87 22.35 16.91
N LEU A 31 -1.32 21.17 17.23
CA LEU A 31 -1.74 19.95 16.55
C LEU A 31 -3.16 19.54 16.89
N GLN A 32 -3.58 19.72 18.15
CA GLN A 32 -4.97 19.48 18.57
C GLN A 32 -5.94 20.45 17.89
N TYR A 33 -5.56 21.71 17.74
CA TYR A 33 -6.34 22.70 16.99
C TYR A 33 -6.47 22.31 15.51
N PHE A 34 -5.38 21.91 14.88
CA PHE A 34 -5.40 21.38 13.50
C PHE A 34 -6.38 20.20 13.36
N LEU A 35 -6.45 19.32 14.35
CA LEU A 35 -7.38 18.20 14.38
C LEU A 35 -8.84 18.61 14.71
N GLY A 36 -9.11 19.91 14.88
CA GLY A 36 -10.46 20.46 15.12
C GLY A 36 -10.85 20.49 16.59
N ARG A 37 -9.89 20.54 17.51
CA ARG A 37 -10.18 20.72 18.93
C ARG A 37 -10.13 22.19 19.32
N GLU A 38 -11.20 22.66 19.91
CA GLU A 38 -11.29 24.05 20.43
C GLU A 38 -10.56 24.22 21.77
N ARG A 39 -10.44 23.13 22.53
CA ARG A 39 -9.80 23.16 23.85
C ARG A 39 -8.69 22.10 23.91
N PHE A 40 -7.58 22.50 24.52
CA PHE A 40 -6.45 21.59 24.77
C PHE A 40 -6.83 20.53 25.81
N SER A 41 -6.48 19.26 25.50
CA SER A 41 -6.62 18.14 26.43
C SER A 41 -5.34 17.31 26.48
N ARG A 42 -4.93 16.91 27.68
CA ARG A 42 -3.81 15.97 27.85
C ARG A 42 -4.19 14.51 27.65
N GLU A 43 -5.45 14.23 27.38
CA GLU A 43 -5.90 12.90 27.04
C GLU A 43 -5.58 12.53 25.60
N ALA A 44 -5.32 11.24 25.36
CA ALA A 44 -5.08 10.76 24.00
C ALA A 44 -6.38 10.82 23.19
N LEU A 45 -6.39 11.62 22.13
CA LEU A 45 -7.57 11.81 21.24
C LEU A 45 -7.89 10.55 20.43
N ILE A 46 -6.90 9.71 20.18
CA ILE A 46 -7.02 8.48 19.38
C ILE A 46 -6.03 7.44 19.91
N LYS A 47 -6.41 6.18 19.84
CA LYS A 47 -5.53 5.05 20.21
C LYS A 47 -4.68 4.60 19.01
N PRO A 48 -3.45 4.07 19.21
CA PRO A 48 -2.62 3.55 18.11
C PRO A 48 -3.32 2.46 17.28
N SER A 49 -4.07 1.57 17.94
CA SER A 49 -4.86 0.53 17.29
C SER A 49 -5.97 1.10 16.39
N ALA A 50 -6.58 2.22 16.79
CA ALA A 50 -7.60 2.88 15.99
C ALA A 50 -7.03 3.52 14.73
N LEU A 51 -5.80 4.06 14.76
CA LEU A 51 -5.09 4.54 13.55
C LEU A 51 -4.83 3.39 12.57
N ALA A 52 -4.37 2.24 13.07
CA ALA A 52 -4.15 1.06 12.25
C ALA A 52 -5.45 0.55 11.62
N GLY A 53 -6.55 0.53 12.38
CA GLY A 53 -7.89 0.20 11.88
C GLY A 53 -8.38 1.20 10.84
N PHE A 54 -8.21 2.50 11.09
CA PHE A 54 -8.62 3.56 10.17
C PHE A 54 -7.93 3.47 8.81
N ARG A 55 -6.62 3.15 8.77
CA ARG A 55 -5.89 2.93 7.48
C ARG A 55 -6.51 1.83 6.63
N LYS A 56 -7.04 0.78 7.24
CA LYS A 56 -7.70 -0.32 6.51
C LYS A 56 -9.03 0.12 5.90
N CYS A 57 -9.67 1.15 6.45
CA CYS A 57 -10.93 1.69 5.95
C CYS A 57 -10.74 2.78 4.88
N LEU A 58 -9.51 3.26 4.65
CA LEU A 58 -9.23 4.25 3.60
C LEU A 58 -9.19 3.54 2.25
N THR A 59 -10.22 3.74 1.46
CA THR A 59 -10.28 3.32 0.06
C THR A 59 -9.72 4.41 -0.86
N VAL A 60 -9.47 4.07 -2.12
CA VAL A 60 -9.05 5.02 -3.15
C VAL A 60 -10.07 6.14 -3.30
N ASP A 61 -11.37 5.78 -3.32
CA ASP A 61 -12.47 6.75 -3.47
C ASP A 61 -12.47 7.79 -2.36
N TYR A 62 -12.27 7.37 -1.09
CA TYR A 62 -12.15 8.30 0.04
C TYR A 62 -10.95 9.23 -0.06
N LEU A 63 -9.84 8.77 -0.62
CA LEU A 63 -8.65 9.63 -0.81
C LEU A 63 -8.89 10.67 -1.90
N MET A 64 -9.53 10.28 -2.99
CA MET A 64 -9.91 11.19 -4.08
C MET A 64 -10.93 12.22 -3.59
N GLU A 65 -12.00 11.81 -2.90
CA GLU A 65 -13.00 12.71 -2.32
C GLU A 65 -12.39 13.69 -1.31
N ALA A 66 -11.47 13.22 -0.45
CA ALA A 66 -10.78 14.09 0.50
C ALA A 66 -9.90 15.13 -0.20
N ASN A 67 -9.25 14.78 -1.31
CA ASN A 67 -8.47 15.72 -2.12
C ASN A 67 -9.37 16.78 -2.76
N GLU A 68 -10.49 16.40 -3.36
CA GLU A 68 -11.47 17.34 -3.92
C GLU A 68 -12.02 18.29 -2.86
N CYS A 69 -12.39 17.79 -1.67
CA CYS A 69 -12.85 18.64 -0.57
C CYS A 69 -11.80 19.68 -0.15
N ILE A 70 -10.52 19.30 -0.11
CA ILE A 70 -9.43 20.22 0.22
C ILE A 70 -9.30 21.31 -0.85
N LEU A 71 -9.38 20.95 -2.13
CA LEU A 71 -9.28 21.90 -3.24
C LEU A 71 -10.43 22.90 -3.22
N LEU A 72 -11.68 22.44 -3.03
CA LEU A 72 -12.87 23.30 -2.94
C LEU A 72 -12.80 24.25 -1.74
N ASP A 73 -12.32 23.79 -0.58
CA ASP A 73 -12.19 24.66 0.59
C ASP A 73 -11.08 25.73 0.40
N VAL A 74 -9.99 25.38 -0.30
CA VAL A 74 -8.94 26.34 -0.66
C VAL A 74 -9.51 27.43 -1.59
N ASP A 75 -10.31 27.06 -2.59
CA ASP A 75 -10.95 28.02 -3.49
C ASP A 75 -11.90 28.94 -2.75
N ARG A 76 -12.72 28.43 -1.83
CA ARG A 76 -13.62 29.26 -0.99
C ARG A 76 -12.85 30.26 -0.13
N VAL A 77 -11.71 29.84 0.44
CA VAL A 77 -10.88 30.73 1.27
C VAL A 77 -10.23 31.81 0.43
N ILE A 78 -9.69 31.47 -0.75
CA ILE A 78 -9.06 32.44 -1.65
C ILE A 78 -10.09 33.44 -2.17
N ASN A 79 -11.21 32.97 -2.71
CA ASN A 79 -12.26 33.82 -3.23
C ASN A 79 -12.95 34.67 -2.13
N GLY A 80 -13.08 34.10 -0.91
CA GLY A 80 -13.61 34.85 0.25
C GLY A 80 -12.66 35.91 0.80
N GLN A 81 -11.37 35.86 0.52
CA GLN A 81 -10.42 36.93 0.85
C GLN A 81 -10.43 38.06 -0.19
N GLU A 82 -10.67 37.73 -1.46
CA GLU A 82 -10.84 38.78 -2.52
C GLU A 82 -12.11 39.59 -2.34
N THR A 83 -13.20 38.96 -1.89
CA THR A 83 -14.47 39.68 -1.63
C THR A 83 -14.46 40.58 -0.40
N LYS A 84 -13.49 40.45 0.51
CA LYS A 84 -13.34 41.36 1.66
C LYS A 84 -12.60 42.66 1.35
N LYS A 85 -12.08 42.84 0.14
CA LYS A 85 -11.39 44.06 -0.29
C LYS A 85 -12.24 45.04 -1.11
N GLU A 86 -13.42 44.63 -1.52
CA GLU A 86 -14.33 45.53 -2.23
C GLU A 86 -15.63 45.73 -1.45
N ASN A 87 -15.75 46.91 -0.84
CA ASN A 87 -17.00 47.43 -0.29
C ASN A 87 -17.98 47.78 -1.41
N GLY A 88 -19.19 47.23 -1.31
CA GLY A 88 -20.34 47.92 -1.89
C GLY A 88 -21.12 47.14 -2.96
N ASN A 89 -22.34 46.84 -2.61
CA ASN A 89 -23.50 46.47 -3.41
C ASN A 89 -23.62 45.02 -3.85
N ALA A 90 -24.47 44.31 -3.10
CA ALA A 90 -25.12 43.10 -3.52
C ALA A 90 -25.93 43.34 -4.82
N VAL A 91 -25.49 42.71 -5.89
CA VAL A 91 -26.33 42.45 -7.06
C VAL A 91 -26.18 40.95 -7.31
N SER A 92 -27.28 40.23 -7.08
CA SER A 92 -27.44 38.88 -7.60
C SER A 92 -27.46 38.99 -9.12
N ALA A 93 -26.36 38.70 -9.75
CA ALA A 93 -26.30 38.53 -11.19
C ALA A 93 -26.08 37.04 -11.45
N ASP A 94 -27.03 36.39 -12.10
CA ASP A 94 -26.82 35.23 -12.90
C ASP A 94 -25.61 35.49 -13.78
N ILE A 95 -24.47 34.90 -13.44
CA ILE A 95 -23.27 34.97 -14.26
C ILE A 95 -23.52 34.00 -15.41
N PRO A 96 -23.76 34.45 -16.63
CA PRO A 96 -23.80 33.55 -17.76
C PRO A 96 -22.46 32.89 -17.85
N PHE A 97 -22.45 31.60 -18.08
CA PHE A 97 -21.29 30.79 -18.42
C PHE A 97 -20.48 31.53 -19.50
N ARG A 98 -19.51 32.33 -19.11
CA ARG A 98 -18.50 32.83 -20.04
C ARG A 98 -17.57 31.64 -20.29
N ASP A 99 -17.35 31.36 -21.57
CA ASP A 99 -16.22 30.54 -21.99
C ASP A 99 -14.96 31.14 -21.36
N ILE A 100 -14.55 30.59 -20.22
CA ILE A 100 -13.29 30.95 -19.59
C ILE A 100 -12.27 30.24 -20.46
N GLU A 101 -11.64 30.98 -21.37
CA GLU A 101 -10.42 30.49 -21.99
C GLU A 101 -9.42 30.23 -20.89
N ASN A 102 -9.22 28.97 -20.55
CA ASN A 102 -8.18 28.55 -19.64
C ASN A 102 -6.83 28.78 -20.31
N LEU A 103 -6.23 29.93 -20.00
CA LEU A 103 -4.91 30.33 -20.52
C LEU A 103 -3.76 29.79 -19.64
N GLY A 104 -4.09 28.99 -18.62
CA GLY A 104 -3.14 28.44 -17.67
C GLY A 104 -2.37 27.21 -18.19
N THR A 105 -1.42 26.75 -17.38
CA THR A 105 -0.64 25.54 -17.63
C THR A 105 -1.03 24.48 -16.63
N GLU A 106 -1.37 23.29 -17.10
CA GLU A 106 -1.57 22.11 -16.27
C GLU A 106 -0.45 21.12 -16.50
N ILE A 107 0.17 20.67 -15.43
CA ILE A 107 1.24 19.67 -15.45
C ILE A 107 0.65 18.36 -14.97
N LEU A 108 0.69 17.33 -15.81
CA LEU A 108 0.30 15.97 -15.46
C LEU A 108 1.56 15.14 -15.25
N ASP A 109 1.65 14.48 -14.10
CA ASP A 109 2.76 13.57 -13.79
C ASP A 109 2.22 12.28 -13.16
N VAL A 110 2.83 11.16 -13.52
CA VAL A 110 2.56 9.85 -12.93
C VAL A 110 3.72 9.47 -12.03
N ALA A 111 3.43 9.31 -10.77
CA ALA A 111 4.40 8.91 -9.78
C ALA A 111 4.01 7.56 -9.15
N CYS A 112 5.01 6.84 -8.67
CA CYS A 112 4.80 5.61 -7.92
C CYS A 112 4.96 5.89 -6.42
N SER A 113 3.98 5.48 -5.61
CA SER A 113 4.16 5.44 -4.17
C SER A 113 5.02 4.23 -3.81
N PRO A 114 6.31 4.42 -3.42
CA PRO A 114 7.16 3.30 -3.11
C PRO A 114 6.52 2.50 -1.97
N SER A 115 6.10 1.29 -2.27
CA SER A 115 5.72 0.35 -1.23
C SER A 115 6.99 -0.05 -0.49
N ASN A 116 6.87 -0.28 0.82
CA ASN A 116 7.99 -0.67 1.68
C ASN A 116 8.41 -2.14 1.39
N ILE A 117 8.54 -2.45 0.10
CA ILE A 117 8.94 -3.76 -0.41
C ILE A 117 10.47 -3.81 -0.30
N LYS A 118 10.96 -4.60 0.63
CA LYS A 118 12.38 -4.96 0.65
C LYS A 118 12.70 -5.59 -0.69
N TYR A 119 13.76 -5.14 -1.35
CA TYR A 119 14.24 -5.70 -2.62
C TYR A 119 14.40 -7.22 -2.45
N HIS A 120 13.49 -7.98 -3.04
CA HIS A 120 13.31 -9.38 -2.70
C HIS A 120 14.24 -10.25 -3.51
N GLN A 121 15.15 -10.87 -2.79
CA GLN A 121 15.67 -12.14 -3.25
C GLN A 121 14.55 -13.18 -3.09
N ASP A 122 14.26 -13.95 -4.15
CA ASP A 122 13.24 -15.01 -4.16
C ASP A 122 13.31 -15.90 -2.94
N TYR A 123 14.51 -16.13 -2.47
CA TYR A 123 14.78 -16.95 -1.30
C TYR A 123 14.19 -16.39 0.00
N LEU A 124 14.21 -15.06 0.18
CA LEU A 124 13.58 -14.38 1.34
C LEU A 124 12.06 -14.53 1.28
N LEU A 125 11.49 -14.32 0.11
CA LEU A 125 10.05 -14.41 -0.13
C LEU A 125 9.53 -15.83 0.10
N LEU A 126 10.27 -16.84 -0.35
CA LEU A 126 9.95 -18.24 -0.10
C LEU A 126 10.04 -18.60 1.39
N ASN A 127 11.03 -18.06 2.13
CA ASN A 127 11.11 -18.27 3.56
C ASN A 127 9.92 -17.63 4.30
N GLU A 128 9.50 -16.41 3.91
CA GLU A 128 8.31 -15.76 4.48
C GLU A 128 7.05 -16.59 4.20
N ALA A 129 6.89 -17.10 2.97
CA ALA A 129 5.80 -17.99 2.60
C ALA A 129 5.72 -19.22 3.51
N ARG A 130 6.85 -19.90 3.70
CA ARG A 130 6.96 -21.06 4.59
C ARG A 130 6.54 -20.73 6.02
N GLU A 131 7.05 -19.63 6.57
CA GLU A 131 6.72 -19.20 7.95
C GLU A 131 5.23 -18.91 8.12
N LYS A 132 4.59 -18.30 7.13
CA LYS A 132 3.15 -18.04 7.14
C LYS A 132 2.32 -19.33 7.06
N LEU A 133 2.73 -20.30 6.22
CA LEU A 133 2.08 -21.62 6.16
C LEU A 133 2.20 -22.38 7.49
N GLU A 134 3.37 -22.31 8.14
CA GLU A 134 3.57 -22.92 9.45
C GLU A 134 2.63 -22.36 10.53
N VAL A 135 2.34 -21.04 10.48
CA VAL A 135 1.35 -20.39 11.35
C VAL A 135 -0.06 -20.88 11.07
N MET A 136 -0.42 -21.08 9.79
CA MET A 136 -1.74 -21.63 9.43
C MET A 136 -1.91 -23.07 9.88
N ILE A 137 -0.86 -23.89 9.77
CA ILE A 137 -0.86 -25.26 10.30
C ILE A 137 -1.02 -25.25 11.84
N ASP A 138 -0.32 -24.33 12.53
CA ASP A 138 -0.47 -24.17 13.97
C ASP A 138 -1.91 -23.76 14.34
N TYR A 139 -2.54 -22.89 13.56
CA TYR A 139 -3.93 -22.50 13.76
C TYR A 139 -4.86 -23.72 13.70
N PHE A 140 -4.73 -24.60 12.70
CA PHE A 140 -5.54 -25.81 12.63
C PHE A 140 -5.29 -26.75 13.80
N CYS A 141 -4.03 -27.02 14.11
CA CYS A 141 -3.68 -27.94 15.19
C CYS A 141 -4.17 -27.45 16.56
N MET A 142 -4.06 -26.15 16.84
CA MET A 142 -4.48 -25.57 18.13
C MET A 142 -6.00 -25.31 18.18
N GLY A 143 -6.57 -24.81 17.10
CA GLY A 143 -8.00 -24.45 17.02
C GLY A 143 -8.93 -25.65 17.03
N PHE A 144 -8.52 -26.76 16.46
CA PHE A 144 -9.32 -27.99 16.36
C PHE A 144 -8.81 -29.13 17.24
N HIS A 145 -7.88 -28.83 18.16
CA HIS A 145 -7.33 -29.81 19.14
C HIS A 145 -6.85 -31.11 18.50
N MET A 146 -6.19 -31.01 17.33
CA MET A 146 -5.68 -32.18 16.64
C MET A 146 -4.57 -32.89 17.44
N SER A 147 -4.70 -34.20 17.65
CA SER A 147 -3.75 -34.99 18.42
C SER A 147 -2.37 -35.10 17.75
N ASP A 148 -2.35 -35.10 16.42
CA ASP A 148 -1.13 -35.29 15.64
C ASP A 148 -0.79 -34.07 14.79
N LYS A 149 0.18 -33.29 15.28
CA LYS A 149 0.76 -32.19 14.52
C LYS A 149 1.78 -32.69 13.50
N PRO A 150 1.65 -32.37 12.21
CA PRO A 150 2.56 -32.81 11.18
C PRO A 150 3.97 -32.22 11.35
N ARG A 151 4.98 -32.93 10.88
CA ARG A 151 6.37 -32.46 10.92
C ARG A 151 6.64 -31.41 9.87
N THR A 152 6.62 -30.14 10.24
CA THR A 152 6.93 -28.99 9.35
C THR A 152 8.44 -28.76 9.15
N TYR A 153 9.31 -29.46 9.88
CA TYR A 153 10.78 -29.29 9.86
C TYR A 153 11.24 -27.84 10.10
N ARG A 154 10.45 -27.05 10.78
CA ARG A 154 10.60 -25.60 11.06
C ARG A 154 12.00 -25.21 11.50
N LYS A 155 12.58 -25.93 12.47
CA LYS A 155 13.92 -25.65 13.01
C LYS A 155 15.01 -25.87 11.95
N ILE A 156 14.90 -26.95 11.18
CA ILE A 156 15.86 -27.29 10.12
C ILE A 156 15.80 -26.26 9.01
N ALA A 157 14.60 -25.95 8.52
CA ALA A 157 14.38 -24.96 7.47
C ALA A 157 14.90 -23.56 7.86
N ARG A 158 14.67 -23.15 9.11
CA ARG A 158 15.19 -21.88 9.64
C ARG A 158 16.72 -21.87 9.73
N ASN A 159 17.33 -22.95 10.20
CA ASN A 159 18.79 -23.05 10.28
C ASN A 159 19.43 -23.01 8.89
N GLU A 160 18.86 -23.71 7.91
CA GLU A 160 19.32 -23.68 6.52
C GLU A 160 19.15 -22.29 5.90
N TYR A 161 18.04 -21.60 6.18
CA TYR A 161 17.82 -20.22 5.78
C TYR A 161 18.89 -19.30 6.34
N LEU A 162 19.14 -19.35 7.65
CA LEU A 162 20.14 -18.51 8.31
C LEU A 162 21.57 -18.83 7.84
N ALA A 163 21.88 -20.09 7.58
CA ALA A 163 23.18 -20.50 7.06
C ALA A 163 23.45 -19.90 5.67
N TYR A 164 22.42 -19.87 4.81
CA TYR A 164 22.52 -19.23 3.50
C TYR A 164 22.67 -17.70 3.62
N VAL A 165 21.82 -17.02 4.40
CA VAL A 165 21.84 -15.55 4.55
C VAL A 165 23.17 -15.06 5.15
N LYS A 166 23.76 -15.83 6.07
CA LYS A 166 25.05 -15.49 6.69
C LYS A 166 26.26 -15.82 5.80
N SER A 167 26.06 -16.52 4.67
CA SER A 167 27.15 -16.93 3.78
C SER A 167 27.72 -15.71 3.04
N ARG A 168 29.04 -15.47 3.18
CA ARG A 168 29.73 -14.36 2.50
C ARG A 168 29.86 -14.55 0.99
N LYS A 169 29.81 -15.80 0.49
CA LYS A 169 29.92 -16.13 -0.94
C LYS A 169 28.65 -16.86 -1.38
N CYS A 170 27.76 -16.14 -2.02
CA CYS A 170 26.54 -16.70 -2.61
C CYS A 170 26.80 -16.97 -4.11
N THR A 171 27.06 -18.25 -4.45
CA THR A 171 27.12 -18.67 -5.85
C THR A 171 25.70 -18.98 -6.36
N LYS A 172 25.51 -18.89 -7.69
CA LYS A 172 24.22 -19.25 -8.34
C LYS A 172 23.76 -20.66 -8.00
N GLU A 173 24.71 -21.60 -7.87
CA GLU A 173 24.43 -22.99 -7.51
C GLU A 173 23.93 -23.13 -6.07
N LYS A 174 24.57 -22.44 -5.13
CA LYS A 174 24.13 -22.42 -3.72
C LYS A 174 22.74 -21.80 -3.56
N LEU A 175 22.48 -20.69 -4.29
CA LEU A 175 21.17 -20.07 -4.33
C LEU A 175 20.12 -21.06 -4.86
N ARG A 176 20.40 -21.70 -5.97
CA ARG A 176 19.49 -22.68 -6.57
C ARG A 176 19.20 -23.85 -5.64
N ALA A 177 20.23 -24.39 -4.95
CA ALA A 177 20.06 -25.45 -3.96
C ALA A 177 19.19 -24.98 -2.77
N ALA A 178 19.39 -23.74 -2.30
CA ALA A 178 18.60 -23.15 -1.23
C ALA A 178 17.13 -22.95 -1.63
N ILE A 179 16.86 -22.44 -2.84
CA ILE A 179 15.50 -22.29 -3.40
C ILE A 179 14.81 -23.65 -3.49
N ARG A 180 15.50 -24.69 -4.00
CA ARG A 180 14.96 -26.05 -4.08
C ARG A 180 14.47 -26.57 -2.73
N LYS A 181 15.23 -26.33 -1.67
CA LYS A 181 14.87 -26.77 -0.32
C LYS A 181 13.62 -26.01 0.18
N GLN A 182 13.57 -24.70 0.01
CA GLN A 182 12.42 -23.90 0.41
C GLN A 182 11.15 -24.32 -0.35
N LEU A 183 11.24 -24.53 -1.66
CA LEU A 183 10.13 -25.06 -2.46
C LEU A 183 9.66 -26.43 -1.94
N GLY A 184 10.58 -27.29 -1.50
CA GLY A 184 10.24 -28.57 -0.90
C GLY A 184 9.49 -28.46 0.42
N TYR A 185 9.87 -27.48 1.27
CA TYR A 185 9.16 -27.20 2.52
C TYR A 185 7.76 -26.64 2.25
N ILE A 186 7.65 -25.63 1.39
CA ILE A 186 6.37 -25.01 1.03
C ILE A 186 5.41 -26.03 0.42
N ARG A 187 5.87 -26.86 -0.51
CA ARG A 187 5.04 -27.92 -1.12
C ARG A 187 4.43 -28.83 -0.08
N ARG A 188 5.21 -29.25 0.89
CA ARG A 188 4.74 -30.15 1.95
C ARG A 188 3.73 -29.45 2.86
N ASP A 189 4.02 -28.21 3.26
CA ASP A 189 3.16 -27.44 4.15
C ASP A 189 1.84 -27.09 3.47
N LEU A 190 1.85 -26.80 2.15
CA LEU A 190 0.63 -26.66 1.34
C LEU A 190 -0.19 -27.95 1.33
N GLY A 191 0.43 -29.11 1.13
CA GLY A 191 -0.26 -30.41 1.14
C GLY A 191 -0.91 -30.71 2.49
N TYR A 192 -0.31 -30.32 3.62
CA TYR A 192 -0.96 -30.46 4.93
C TYR A 192 -2.19 -29.59 5.06
N LEU A 193 -2.14 -28.35 4.58
CA LEU A 193 -3.29 -27.46 4.61
C LEU A 193 -4.40 -27.91 3.65
N GLU A 194 -4.04 -28.43 2.47
CA GLU A 194 -4.99 -29.01 1.52
C GLU A 194 -5.73 -30.19 2.15
N ASN A 195 -5.02 -31.11 2.79
CA ASN A 195 -5.65 -32.25 3.47
C ASN A 195 -6.62 -31.79 4.57
N TYR A 196 -6.26 -30.80 5.39
CA TYR A 196 -7.16 -30.28 6.41
C TYR A 196 -8.42 -29.64 5.82
N MET A 197 -8.29 -28.93 4.72
CA MET A 197 -9.45 -28.33 4.04
C MET A 197 -10.33 -29.40 3.39
N GLU A 198 -9.77 -30.48 2.86
CA GLU A 198 -10.52 -31.64 2.34
C GLU A 198 -11.26 -32.39 3.45
N GLU A 199 -10.70 -32.45 4.65
CA GLU A 199 -11.39 -32.98 5.85
C GLU A 199 -12.52 -32.07 6.38
N GLY A 200 -12.73 -30.90 5.76
CA GLY A 200 -13.82 -29.98 6.08
C GLY A 200 -13.47 -28.87 7.06
N TYR A 201 -12.20 -28.71 7.43
CA TYR A 201 -11.75 -27.59 8.27
C TYR A 201 -11.60 -26.31 7.43
N ALA A 202 -12.06 -25.16 7.94
CA ALA A 202 -12.03 -23.90 7.24
C ALA A 202 -10.99 -22.93 7.83
N LEU A 203 -10.26 -22.24 6.94
CA LEU A 203 -9.38 -21.13 7.32
C LEU A 203 -10.21 -19.83 7.49
N PRO A 204 -9.85 -18.94 8.42
CA PRO A 204 -10.36 -17.59 8.46
C PRO A 204 -10.07 -16.84 7.16
N LYS A 205 -10.92 -15.87 6.81
CA LYS A 205 -10.81 -15.11 5.55
C LYS A 205 -9.43 -14.52 5.33
N ASP A 206 -8.84 -13.91 6.37
CA ASP A 206 -7.49 -13.29 6.29
C ASP A 206 -6.40 -14.33 5.95
N TYR A 207 -6.55 -15.58 6.38
CA TYR A 207 -5.63 -16.66 6.05
C TYR A 207 -5.88 -17.25 4.67
N ILE A 208 -7.13 -17.29 4.20
CA ILE A 208 -7.47 -17.77 2.85
C ILE A 208 -6.79 -16.92 1.80
N ASP A 209 -6.86 -15.58 1.90
CA ASP A 209 -6.24 -14.66 0.94
C ASP A 209 -4.72 -14.83 0.91
N CYS A 210 -4.11 -14.97 2.10
CA CYS A 210 -2.69 -15.22 2.22
C CYS A 210 -2.30 -16.61 1.65
N TYR A 211 -3.09 -17.65 1.92
CA TYR A 211 -2.88 -19.01 1.38
C TYR A 211 -2.93 -19.02 -0.15
N LEU A 212 -3.95 -18.39 -0.75
CA LEU A 212 -4.07 -18.30 -2.20
C LEU A 212 -2.91 -17.56 -2.84
N THR A 213 -2.42 -16.49 -2.18
CA THR A 213 -1.24 -15.74 -2.62
C THR A 213 0.02 -16.61 -2.57
N ILE A 214 0.22 -17.36 -1.49
CA ILE A 214 1.38 -18.25 -1.35
C ILE A 214 1.30 -19.42 -2.35
N TRP A 215 0.11 -19.94 -2.61
CA TRP A 215 -0.07 -20.98 -3.60
C TRP A 215 0.30 -20.51 -5.03
N LYS A 216 -0.15 -19.30 -5.42
CA LYS A 216 0.25 -18.67 -6.69
C LYS A 216 1.77 -18.42 -6.73
N LEU A 217 2.34 -17.87 -5.66
CA LEU A 217 3.77 -17.65 -5.52
C LEU A 217 4.57 -18.95 -5.69
N TYR A 218 4.14 -20.03 -5.03
CA TYR A 218 4.79 -21.32 -5.16
C TYR A 218 4.80 -21.82 -6.61
N ARG A 219 3.68 -21.70 -7.32
CA ARG A 219 3.59 -22.07 -8.74
C ARG A 219 4.53 -21.26 -9.62
N GLN A 220 4.57 -19.92 -9.44
CA GLN A 220 5.48 -19.04 -10.17
C GLN A 220 6.94 -19.37 -9.90
N GLN A 221 7.33 -19.53 -8.65
CA GLN A 221 8.68 -19.82 -8.24
C GLN A 221 9.13 -21.24 -8.68
N LYS A 222 8.22 -22.22 -8.63
CA LYS A 222 8.47 -23.56 -9.13
C LYS A 222 8.68 -23.57 -10.63
N TYR A 223 7.85 -22.85 -11.38
CA TYR A 223 7.99 -22.69 -12.83
C TYR A 223 9.32 -22.02 -13.20
N MET A 224 9.68 -20.92 -12.52
CA MET A 224 10.97 -20.24 -12.73
C MET A 224 12.15 -21.14 -12.42
N TYR A 225 12.07 -21.92 -11.34
CA TYR A 225 13.10 -22.87 -10.94
C TYR A 225 13.29 -23.97 -12.00
N ASP A 226 12.21 -24.58 -12.47
CA ASP A 226 12.25 -25.69 -13.42
C ASP A 226 12.76 -25.25 -14.79
N ASN A 227 12.28 -24.10 -15.28
CA ASN A 227 12.62 -23.58 -16.61
C ASN A 227 13.89 -22.71 -16.62
N ARG A 228 14.56 -22.51 -15.47
CA ARG A 228 15.77 -21.66 -15.32
C ARG A 228 15.58 -20.23 -15.80
N ILE A 229 14.40 -19.67 -15.65
CA ILE A 229 14.08 -18.27 -15.97
C ILE A 229 14.04 -17.43 -14.68
N CYS A 230 14.32 -16.14 -14.83
CA CYS A 230 14.40 -15.23 -13.68
C CYS A 230 13.15 -14.36 -13.54
N ASN A 231 12.24 -14.35 -14.51
CA ASN A 231 11.07 -13.52 -14.50
C ASN A 231 9.85 -14.25 -15.10
N VAL A 232 8.66 -13.88 -14.65
CA VAL A 232 7.36 -14.34 -15.14
C VAL A 232 6.41 -13.15 -15.12
N GLU A 233 5.40 -13.20 -15.96
CA GLU A 233 4.34 -12.21 -15.99
C GLU A 233 3.60 -12.16 -14.64
N ASN A 234 3.24 -10.96 -14.19
CA ASN A 234 2.56 -10.73 -12.91
C ASN A 234 3.26 -11.39 -11.70
N ARG A 235 4.60 -11.31 -11.69
CA ARG A 235 5.40 -11.88 -10.63
C ARG A 235 5.06 -11.32 -9.27
N ILE A 236 4.73 -12.20 -8.31
CA ILE A 236 4.50 -11.83 -6.92
C ILE A 236 5.85 -11.50 -6.27
N VAL A 237 5.98 -10.27 -5.77
CA VAL A 237 7.18 -9.77 -5.08
C VAL A 237 6.97 -9.54 -3.58
N SER A 238 5.71 -9.57 -3.12
CA SER A 238 5.34 -9.47 -1.70
C SER A 238 4.09 -10.30 -1.41
N ILE A 239 4.06 -11.02 -0.29
CA ILE A 239 2.88 -11.77 0.13
C ILE A 239 1.82 -10.85 0.74
N SER A 240 2.27 -9.79 1.40
CA SER A 240 1.36 -8.81 2.04
C SER A 240 0.75 -7.84 1.05
N GLN A 241 1.43 -7.63 -0.10
CA GLN A 241 1.02 -6.76 -1.19
C GLN A 241 1.26 -7.51 -2.51
N PRO A 242 0.40 -8.48 -2.88
CA PRO A 242 0.60 -9.35 -4.03
C PRO A 242 0.29 -8.67 -5.38
N TYR A 243 0.40 -7.35 -5.43
CA TYR A 243 0.16 -6.58 -6.63
C TYR A 243 1.33 -6.69 -7.59
N PRO A 244 1.09 -6.63 -8.91
CA PRO A 244 2.16 -6.61 -9.89
C PRO A 244 3.11 -5.45 -9.61
N PRO A 245 4.41 -5.60 -9.90
CA PRO A 245 5.35 -4.49 -9.79
C PRO A 245 4.87 -3.35 -10.67
N ALA A 246 4.85 -2.16 -10.10
CA ALA A 246 4.55 -0.97 -10.85
C ALA A 246 5.55 -0.77 -12.00
N ASN A 247 5.15 0.02 -12.93
CA ASN A 247 5.78 0.33 -14.19
C ASN A 247 7.32 0.32 -14.18
N VAL A 248 7.90 -0.17 -15.26
CA VAL A 248 9.30 0.07 -15.60
C VAL A 248 9.44 1.58 -15.76
N GLY A 249 9.97 2.25 -14.74
CA GLY A 249 10.22 3.68 -14.81
C GLY A 249 11.26 3.96 -15.89
N GLU A 250 11.03 4.98 -16.72
CA GLU A 250 11.98 5.45 -17.74
C GLU A 250 13.27 6.07 -17.14
N LYS A 251 13.37 6.13 -15.81
CA LYS A 251 14.56 6.67 -15.12
C LYS A 251 15.65 5.60 -15.02
N GLU A 252 16.79 5.88 -15.61
CA GLU A 252 17.96 5.00 -15.71
C GLU A 252 18.51 4.47 -14.36
N GLU A 253 18.22 5.11 -13.25
CA GLU A 253 18.79 4.75 -11.94
C GLU A 253 17.96 3.74 -11.11
N THR A 254 16.65 3.60 -11.36
CA THR A 254 15.78 2.63 -10.67
C THR A 254 14.82 1.96 -11.66
N PRO A 255 15.23 0.87 -12.30
CA PRO A 255 14.49 0.28 -13.42
C PRO A 255 13.14 -0.35 -13.07
N VAL A 256 12.80 -0.53 -11.79
CA VAL A 256 11.51 -1.10 -11.35
C VAL A 256 11.09 -0.48 -10.02
N GLU A 257 10.04 0.32 -10.05
CA GLU A 257 9.39 0.81 -8.84
C GLU A 257 8.18 -0.07 -8.52
N ALA A 258 8.22 -0.73 -7.34
CA ALA A 258 7.10 -1.51 -6.87
C ALA A 258 6.21 -0.65 -5.95
N GLY A 259 4.94 -0.51 -6.31
CA GLY A 259 3.99 0.28 -5.52
C GLY A 259 2.72 0.63 -6.30
N ALA A 260 1.79 1.33 -5.67
CA ALA A 260 0.64 1.88 -6.37
C ALA A 260 1.06 3.10 -7.21
N GLY A 261 0.68 3.10 -8.48
CA GLY A 261 0.81 4.26 -9.36
C GLY A 261 -0.26 5.29 -9.01
N TYR A 262 0.10 6.56 -8.99
CA TYR A 262 -0.85 7.65 -8.86
C TYR A 262 -0.52 8.75 -9.87
N CYS A 263 -1.59 9.30 -10.45
CA CYS A 263 -1.51 10.41 -11.38
C CYS A 263 -1.94 11.68 -10.65
N VAL A 264 -1.14 12.72 -10.77
CA VAL A 264 -1.39 14.02 -10.16
C VAL A 264 -1.32 15.08 -11.24
N SER A 265 -2.33 15.95 -11.31
CA SER A 265 -2.28 17.19 -12.06
C SER A 265 -1.92 18.34 -11.13
N ILE A 266 -1.20 19.32 -11.65
CA ILE A 266 -0.84 20.55 -10.94
C ILE A 266 -1.24 21.72 -11.82
N ASP A 267 -2.13 22.57 -11.29
CA ASP A 267 -2.59 23.76 -11.98
C ASP A 267 -1.56 24.93 -11.90
N GLU A 268 -1.86 26.02 -12.60
CA GLU A 268 -1.04 27.24 -12.62
C GLU A 268 -0.82 27.87 -11.25
N LYS A 269 -1.72 27.61 -10.29
CA LYS A 269 -1.63 28.07 -8.90
C LYS A 269 -0.83 27.13 -8.01
N GLY A 270 -0.27 26.06 -8.58
CA GLY A 270 0.51 25.04 -7.85
C GLY A 270 -0.35 24.11 -6.98
N ARG A 271 -1.65 24.00 -7.24
CA ARG A 271 -2.54 23.09 -6.51
C ARG A 271 -2.47 21.71 -7.13
N ALA A 272 -2.26 20.70 -6.30
CA ALA A 272 -2.14 19.31 -6.74
C ALA A 272 -3.48 18.60 -6.61
N ARG A 273 -3.99 18.07 -7.73
CA ARG A 273 -5.18 17.22 -7.77
C ARG A 273 -4.79 15.78 -8.05
N LEU A 274 -5.35 14.87 -7.27
CA LEU A 274 -5.17 13.44 -7.45
C LEU A 274 -6.16 12.94 -8.51
N GLU A 275 -5.66 12.59 -9.69
CA GLU A 275 -6.49 12.20 -10.83
C GLU A 275 -6.82 10.71 -10.84
N LYS A 276 -5.84 9.87 -10.48
CA LYS A 276 -6.01 8.43 -10.48
C LYS A 276 -5.06 7.76 -9.50
N ILE A 277 -5.54 6.73 -8.83
CA ILE A 277 -4.71 5.78 -8.09
C ILE A 277 -4.99 4.39 -8.65
N SER A 278 -3.96 3.65 -9.03
CA SER A 278 -4.09 2.28 -9.49
C SER A 278 -2.96 1.42 -8.97
N VAL A 279 -3.29 0.19 -8.67
CA VAL A 279 -2.32 -0.87 -8.35
C VAL A 279 -1.85 -1.55 -9.62
N ASP A 280 -2.72 -1.56 -10.64
CA ASP A 280 -2.38 -2.09 -11.95
C ASP A 280 -1.60 -1.05 -12.77
N PRO A 281 -0.63 -1.48 -13.57
CA PRO A 281 0.08 -0.59 -14.48
C PRO A 281 -0.90 0.10 -15.44
N TYR A 282 -0.79 1.39 -15.58
CA TYR A 282 -1.57 2.15 -16.55
C TYR A 282 -0.70 3.17 -17.29
N ASN A 283 -1.13 3.53 -18.49
CA ASN A 283 -0.45 4.55 -19.29
C ASN A 283 -1.08 5.91 -19.04
N GLU A 284 -0.26 6.94 -18.92
CA GLU A 284 -0.65 8.35 -18.78
C GLU A 284 -1.66 8.80 -19.83
N ASN A 285 -1.49 8.35 -21.07
CA ASN A 285 -2.39 8.66 -22.18
C ASN A 285 -3.85 8.26 -21.93
N GLY A 286 -4.10 7.23 -21.08
CA GLY A 286 -5.44 6.79 -20.73
C GLY A 286 -6.15 7.75 -19.77
N VAL A 287 -5.39 8.52 -18.99
CA VAL A 287 -5.92 9.48 -18.00
C VAL A 287 -6.03 10.89 -18.59
N PHE A 288 -5.18 11.20 -19.56
CA PHE A 288 -5.05 12.52 -20.15
C PHE A 288 -6.38 13.11 -20.68
N LYS A 289 -7.22 12.31 -21.33
CA LYS A 289 -8.51 12.76 -21.84
C LYS A 289 -9.46 13.22 -20.73
N ASP A 290 -9.50 12.46 -19.64
CA ASP A 290 -10.37 12.74 -18.51
C ASP A 290 -9.91 14.02 -17.78
N VAL A 291 -8.60 14.18 -17.62
CA VAL A 291 -7.98 15.39 -17.05
C VAL A 291 -8.29 16.61 -17.93
N MET A 292 -8.08 16.51 -19.24
CA MET A 292 -8.36 17.60 -20.19
C MET A 292 -9.83 18.01 -20.23
N ASN A 293 -10.75 17.05 -20.12
CA ASN A 293 -12.17 17.37 -20.08
C ASN A 293 -12.53 18.13 -18.80
N ARG A 294 -11.99 17.71 -17.67
CA ARG A 294 -12.20 18.37 -16.37
C ARG A 294 -11.54 19.75 -16.30
N TYR A 295 -10.39 19.93 -16.94
CA TYR A 295 -9.71 21.22 -17.01
C TYR A 295 -10.49 22.26 -17.82
N LYS A 296 -11.34 21.81 -18.77
CA LYS A 296 -12.22 22.69 -19.55
C LYS A 296 -13.51 23.07 -18.84
N GLU A 297 -13.94 22.31 -17.84
CA GLU A 297 -15.08 22.60 -16.97
C GLU A 297 -14.71 23.59 -15.86
#